data_0791c6d3a663e45069bc4cd7ec8518b4
#
_entry.id   0791c6d3a663e45069bc4cd7ec8518b4
#
_cell.length_a   1.000
_cell.length_b   1.000
_cell.length_c   1.000
_cell.angle_alpha   90.00
_cell.angle_beta   90.00
_cell.angle_gamma   90.00
#
_symmetry.space_group_name_H-M   'P 1'
#
loop_
_entity.id
_entity.type
_entity.pdbx_description
1 polymer ?
#
loop_
_entity_poly.entity_id
_entity_poly.type
_entity_poly.pdbx_seq_one_letter_code
_entity_poly.pdbx_strand_id
1 'polypeptide(L)'
;LGVAKDLEPRDGLRLVIDIGGGSTELVLGDNSPRRLESLYMGCVSYSQRFFPDGRLDDAAYRRAVWAARREVTSVAGLLGHRPWSEAVGSSGTIRSIGAMLQQRGQSVITLAGLQSLRDLIFEHEHTDDLNVPGLSSDRREVIAGGLAILEGLFLELDIAQMEVSEYAMREGIIHDLAGRFHHRDKRQETL
;
A
#
# COMPACT_ATOMS: atom_id res chain seq x y z
N LEU A 1 0.41 14.02 3.28
CA LEU A 1 -0.13 15.34 2.84
C LEU A 1 -0.65 15.33 1.40
N GLY A 2 -0.04 14.61 0.45
CA GLY A 2 -0.54 14.47 -0.92
C GLY A 2 -1.90 13.78 -1.00
N VAL A 3 -2.05 12.67 -0.30
CA VAL A 3 -3.31 11.91 -0.21
C VAL A 3 -4.40 12.69 0.54
N ALA A 4 -4.03 13.53 1.51
CA ALA A 4 -4.99 14.31 2.29
C ALA A 4 -5.64 15.48 1.51
N LYS A 5 -5.09 15.89 0.36
CA LYS A 5 -5.62 17.00 -0.44
C LYS A 5 -6.88 16.66 -1.25
N ASP A 6 -7.07 15.40 -1.60
CA ASP A 6 -8.19 14.97 -2.43
C ASP A 6 -9.35 14.34 -1.66
N LEU A 7 -9.08 14.00 -0.42
CA LEU A 7 -10.11 13.40 0.42
C LEU A 7 -10.80 14.52 1.18
N GLU A 8 -12.11 14.61 1.02
CA GLU A 8 -12.92 15.57 1.77
C GLU A 8 -12.62 15.45 3.28
N PRO A 9 -12.61 16.58 4.04
CA PRO A 9 -12.47 16.53 5.48
C PRO A 9 -13.59 15.67 6.06
N ARG A 10 -13.25 14.51 6.61
CA ARG A 10 -14.17 13.64 7.34
C ARG A 10 -13.74 13.61 8.80
N ASP A 11 -14.74 13.49 9.68
CA ASP A 11 -14.47 13.30 11.11
C ASP A 11 -13.84 11.92 11.33
N GLY A 12 -12.68 11.88 12.00
CA GLY A 12 -12.00 10.66 12.38
C GLY A 12 -10.57 10.52 11.82
N LEU A 13 -9.87 9.52 12.31
CA LEU A 13 -8.53 9.19 11.84
C LEU A 13 -8.60 8.35 10.56
N ARG A 14 -7.63 8.54 9.71
CA ARG A 14 -7.43 7.82 8.46
C ARG A 14 -6.12 7.07 8.50
N LEU A 15 -6.13 5.81 8.07
CA LEU A 15 -4.92 5.02 7.83
C LEU A 15 -4.56 5.12 6.34
N VAL A 16 -3.42 5.72 6.04
CA VAL A 16 -2.88 5.77 4.67
C VAL A 16 -1.76 4.75 4.52
N ILE A 17 -1.81 3.96 3.46
CA ILE A 17 -0.84 2.90 3.15
C ILE A 17 -0.22 3.17 1.78
N ASP A 18 1.10 3.15 1.72
CA ASP A 18 1.88 3.26 0.47
C ASP A 18 2.85 2.09 0.36
N ILE A 19 2.65 1.21 -0.63
CA ILE A 19 3.55 0.07 -0.88
C ILE A 19 4.54 0.47 -1.97
N GLY A 20 5.73 0.87 -1.55
CA GLY A 20 6.84 1.17 -2.44
C GLY A 20 7.57 -0.06 -2.96
N GLY A 21 8.70 0.14 -3.66
CA GLY A 21 9.52 -0.97 -4.15
C GLY A 21 10.27 -1.72 -3.05
N GLY A 22 10.81 -1.00 -2.07
CA GLY A 22 11.62 -1.56 -0.96
C GLY A 22 10.99 -1.45 0.42
N SER A 23 10.04 -0.53 0.60
CA SER A 23 9.39 -0.26 1.88
C SER A 23 7.89 -0.07 1.72
N THR A 24 7.19 -0.15 2.85
CA THR A 24 5.77 0.20 2.96
C THR A 24 5.62 1.21 4.08
N GLU A 25 5.03 2.34 3.77
CA GLU A 25 4.75 3.42 4.71
C GLU A 25 3.31 3.34 5.19
N LEU A 26 3.14 3.47 6.51
CA LEU A 26 1.84 3.54 7.19
C LEU A 26 1.73 4.90 7.86
N VAL A 27 0.73 5.68 7.52
CA VAL A 27 0.47 6.97 8.14
C VAL A 27 -0.92 6.98 8.76
N LEU A 28 -0.97 7.24 10.05
CA LEU A 28 -2.21 7.46 10.78
C LEU A 28 -2.37 8.95 11.07
N GLY A 29 -3.46 9.54 10.69
CA GLY A 29 -3.73 10.97 10.93
C GLY A 29 -5.11 11.39 10.47
N ASP A 30 -5.40 12.66 10.69
CA ASP A 30 -6.57 13.38 10.14
C ASP A 30 -6.08 14.38 9.07
N ASN A 31 -6.16 15.68 9.33
CA ASN A 31 -5.60 16.72 8.45
C ASN A 31 -4.08 16.87 8.60
N SER A 32 -3.47 16.17 9.56
CA SER A 32 -2.03 16.12 9.79
C SER A 32 -1.60 14.71 10.20
N PRO A 33 -0.39 14.27 9.83
CA PRO A 33 0.13 12.98 10.26
C PRO A 33 0.35 12.99 11.78
N ARG A 34 -0.26 12.03 12.49
CA ARG A 34 -0.07 11.81 13.92
C ARG A 34 0.97 10.73 14.21
N ARG A 35 1.01 9.69 13.36
CA ARG A 35 2.00 8.62 13.40
C ARG A 35 2.43 8.26 11.99
N LEU A 36 3.70 7.93 11.85
CA LEU A 36 4.29 7.45 10.61
C LEU A 36 5.21 6.29 10.95
N GLU A 37 4.97 5.14 10.32
CA GLU A 37 5.77 3.94 10.43
C GLU A 37 6.25 3.54 9.05
N SER A 38 7.48 3.05 8.94
CA SER A 38 8.04 2.49 7.70
C SER A 38 8.49 1.07 7.95
N LEU A 39 7.97 0.15 7.13
CA LEU A 39 8.23 -1.28 7.21
C LEU A 39 9.17 -1.71 6.09
N TYR A 40 10.12 -2.60 6.39
CA TYR A 40 11.08 -3.12 5.41
C TYR A 40 10.44 -4.21 4.51
N MET A 41 9.34 -3.85 3.88
CA MET A 41 8.64 -4.69 2.92
C MET A 41 8.13 -3.84 1.75
N GLY A 42 8.52 -4.20 0.53
CA GLY A 42 8.10 -3.52 -0.69
C GLY A 42 7.85 -4.52 -1.81
N CYS A 43 7.10 -4.11 -2.84
CA CYS A 43 6.68 -5.01 -3.90
C CYS A 43 7.86 -5.64 -4.66
N VAL A 44 8.94 -4.89 -4.91
CA VAL A 44 10.14 -5.40 -5.59
C VAL A 44 10.91 -6.34 -4.67
N SER A 45 11.20 -5.93 -3.43
CA SER A 45 11.96 -6.75 -2.49
C SER A 45 11.25 -8.07 -2.16
N TYR A 46 9.92 -8.07 -2.05
CA TYR A 46 9.13 -9.28 -1.83
C TYR A 46 9.07 -10.18 -3.06
N SER A 47 8.94 -9.60 -4.26
CA SER A 47 8.98 -10.39 -5.49
C SER A 47 10.33 -11.07 -5.66
N GLN A 48 11.42 -10.36 -5.49
CA GLN A 48 12.77 -10.95 -5.55
C GLN A 48 13.00 -12.06 -4.50
N ARG A 49 12.47 -11.89 -3.29
CA ARG A 49 12.66 -12.82 -2.19
C ARG A 49 11.81 -14.07 -2.29
N PHE A 50 10.54 -13.94 -2.68
CA PHE A 50 9.56 -15.03 -2.60
C PHE A 50 9.21 -15.62 -3.97
N PHE A 51 9.41 -14.86 -5.04
CA PHE A 51 9.11 -15.25 -6.42
C PHE A 51 10.33 -15.02 -7.33
N PRO A 52 11.51 -15.58 -6.97
CA PRO A 52 12.67 -15.44 -7.81
C PRO A 52 12.35 -16.02 -9.20
N ASP A 53 12.88 -15.39 -10.23
CA ASP A 53 12.66 -15.78 -11.63
C ASP A 53 11.20 -15.70 -12.10
N GLY A 54 10.33 -14.99 -11.35
CA GLY A 54 8.93 -14.76 -11.74
C GLY A 54 8.00 -15.96 -11.58
N ARG A 55 8.45 -17.08 -11.01
CA ARG A 55 7.63 -18.27 -10.80
C ARG A 55 6.58 -18.05 -9.72
N LEU A 56 5.33 -18.33 -10.06
CA LEU A 56 4.19 -18.21 -9.16
C LEU A 56 3.93 -19.54 -8.44
N ASP A 57 4.20 -19.56 -7.12
CA ASP A 57 4.03 -20.72 -6.25
C ASP A 57 3.18 -20.34 -5.03
N ASP A 58 2.11 -21.05 -4.83
CA ASP A 58 1.14 -20.85 -3.75
C ASP A 58 1.78 -20.96 -2.35
N ALA A 59 2.73 -21.88 -2.16
CA ALA A 59 3.45 -22.00 -0.89
C ALA A 59 4.37 -20.80 -0.66
N ALA A 60 5.00 -20.27 -1.72
CA ALA A 60 5.79 -19.06 -1.66
C ALA A 60 4.92 -17.83 -1.31
N TYR A 61 3.74 -17.73 -1.92
CA TYR A 61 2.78 -16.67 -1.61
C TYR A 61 2.38 -16.68 -0.14
N ARG A 62 1.99 -17.84 0.40
CA ARG A 62 1.67 -17.97 1.82
C ARG A 62 2.83 -17.56 2.73
N ARG A 63 4.07 -17.93 2.39
CA ARG A 63 5.27 -17.46 3.13
C ARG A 63 5.44 -15.95 3.05
N ALA A 64 5.17 -15.34 1.90
CA ALA A 64 5.23 -13.88 1.73
C ALA A 64 4.17 -13.17 2.59
N VAL A 65 2.92 -13.64 2.58
CA VAL A 65 1.85 -13.11 3.45
C VAL A 65 2.23 -13.22 4.93
N TRP A 66 2.74 -14.38 5.38
CA TRP A 66 3.19 -14.56 6.77
C TRP A 66 4.34 -13.63 7.13
N ALA A 67 5.29 -13.41 6.22
CA ALA A 67 6.38 -12.48 6.44
C ALA A 67 5.86 -11.04 6.57
N ALA A 68 4.92 -10.63 5.72
CA ALA A 68 4.29 -9.31 5.79
C ALA A 68 3.55 -9.12 7.13
N ARG A 69 2.75 -10.09 7.55
CA ARG A 69 2.06 -10.04 8.84
C ARG A 69 3.02 -9.85 10.01
N ARG A 70 4.14 -10.56 10.01
CA ARG A 70 5.17 -10.43 11.05
C ARG A 70 5.77 -9.02 11.12
N GLU A 71 6.04 -8.40 9.97
CA GLU A 71 6.53 -7.01 9.92
C GLU A 71 5.46 -6.06 10.49
N VAL A 72 4.19 -6.23 10.10
CA VAL A 72 3.08 -5.40 10.57
C VAL A 72 2.84 -5.55 12.07
N THR A 73 2.95 -6.78 12.62
CA THR A 73 2.80 -7.02 14.06
C THR A 73 3.74 -6.16 14.89
N SER A 74 4.94 -5.87 14.38
CA SER A 74 5.93 -5.05 15.10
C SER A 74 5.46 -3.62 15.35
N VAL A 75 4.58 -3.09 14.50
CA VAL A 75 4.07 -1.71 14.56
C VAL A 75 2.57 -1.63 14.86
N ALA A 76 1.83 -2.73 14.79
CA ALA A 76 0.38 -2.73 15.01
C ALA A 76 -0.01 -2.15 16.37
N GLY A 77 0.73 -2.45 17.43
CA GLY A 77 0.53 -1.88 18.75
C GLY A 77 0.74 -0.35 18.81
N LEU A 78 1.60 0.20 17.96
CA LEU A 78 1.87 1.64 17.88
C LEU A 78 0.73 2.39 17.18
N LEU A 79 0.02 1.73 16.26
CA LEU A 79 -1.14 2.28 15.56
C LEU A 79 -2.39 2.26 16.44
N GLY A 80 -2.41 1.47 17.53
CA GLY A 80 -3.56 1.32 18.43
C GLY A 80 -4.60 0.32 17.90
N HIS A 81 -5.67 0.10 18.69
CA HIS A 81 -6.75 -0.83 18.30
C HIS A 81 -7.72 -0.16 17.34
N ARG A 82 -7.42 -0.20 16.02
CA ARG A 82 -8.26 0.34 14.94
C ARG A 82 -8.77 1.77 15.20
N PRO A 83 -7.91 2.75 15.44
CA PRO A 83 -8.35 4.10 15.73
C PRO A 83 -8.85 4.86 14.48
N TRP A 84 -8.71 4.26 13.28
CA TRP A 84 -9.11 4.86 12.02
C TRP A 84 -10.52 4.46 11.61
N SER A 85 -11.24 5.40 11.02
CA SER A 85 -12.57 5.19 10.41
C SER A 85 -12.47 4.79 8.95
N GLU A 86 -11.34 5.06 8.29
CA GLU A 86 -11.12 4.87 6.87
C GLU A 86 -9.68 4.41 6.59
N ALA A 87 -9.51 3.47 5.64
CA ALA A 87 -8.22 3.10 5.10
C ALA A 87 -8.11 3.54 3.64
N VAL A 88 -6.99 4.15 3.28
CA VAL A 88 -6.70 4.65 1.92
C VAL A 88 -5.35 4.13 1.47
N GLY A 89 -5.32 3.52 0.31
CA GLY A 89 -4.10 3.05 -0.31
C GLY A 89 -3.62 3.99 -1.41
N SER A 90 -2.32 4.27 -1.43
CA SER A 90 -1.66 4.98 -2.53
C SER A 90 -0.43 4.18 -2.98
N SER A 91 -0.06 4.22 -4.17
CA SER A 91 1.14 3.65 -4.81
C SER A 91 0.80 2.99 -6.14
N GLY A 92 1.82 2.73 -6.94
CA GLY A 92 1.65 1.98 -8.18
C GLY A 92 1.10 0.57 -7.95
N THR A 93 1.52 -0.10 -6.88
CA THR A 93 1.05 -1.46 -6.50
C THR A 93 -0.43 -1.45 -6.15
N ILE A 94 -0.85 -0.57 -5.23
CA ILE A 94 -2.25 -0.52 -4.77
C ILE A 94 -3.18 -0.07 -5.91
N ARG A 95 -2.75 0.89 -6.74
CA ARG A 95 -3.51 1.30 -7.93
C ARG A 95 -3.69 0.15 -8.92
N SER A 96 -2.65 -0.66 -9.16
CA SER A 96 -2.78 -1.84 -10.04
C SER A 96 -3.77 -2.86 -9.47
N ILE A 97 -3.72 -3.13 -8.16
CA ILE A 97 -4.68 -4.01 -7.48
C ILE A 97 -6.10 -3.45 -7.62
N GLY A 98 -6.29 -2.15 -7.34
CA GLY A 98 -7.57 -1.47 -7.50
C GLY A 98 -8.11 -1.52 -8.93
N ALA A 99 -7.24 -1.29 -9.94
CA ALA A 99 -7.62 -1.38 -11.35
C ALA A 99 -8.08 -2.78 -11.75
N MET A 100 -7.38 -3.84 -11.32
CA MET A 100 -7.80 -5.22 -11.56
C MET A 100 -9.16 -5.53 -10.90
N LEU A 101 -9.40 -5.06 -9.67
CA LEU A 101 -10.67 -5.22 -8.96
C LEU A 101 -11.79 -4.43 -9.63
N GLN A 102 -11.53 -3.23 -10.13
CA GLN A 102 -12.49 -2.41 -10.85
C GLN A 102 -12.96 -3.08 -12.14
N GLN A 103 -12.08 -3.77 -12.89
CA GLN A 103 -12.47 -4.60 -14.04
C GLN A 103 -13.41 -5.76 -13.67
N ARG A 104 -13.50 -6.10 -12.40
CA ARG A 104 -14.36 -7.13 -11.81
C ARG A 104 -15.58 -6.54 -11.09
N GLY A 105 -15.84 -5.24 -11.27
CA GLY A 105 -16.99 -4.54 -10.69
C GLY A 105 -16.86 -4.17 -9.21
N GLN A 106 -15.64 -4.18 -8.66
CA GLN A 106 -15.36 -3.79 -7.27
C GLN A 106 -14.75 -2.38 -7.23
N SER A 107 -15.36 -1.47 -6.49
CA SER A 107 -14.91 -0.07 -6.37
C SER A 107 -13.92 0.17 -5.21
N VAL A 108 -13.86 -0.76 -4.26
CA VAL A 108 -12.96 -0.73 -3.10
C VAL A 108 -12.20 -2.04 -2.99
N ILE A 109 -11.04 -1.99 -2.33
CA ILE A 109 -10.26 -3.18 -2.03
C ILE A 109 -10.80 -3.81 -0.75
N THR A 110 -11.06 -5.11 -0.78
CA THR A 110 -11.46 -5.92 0.37
C THR A 110 -10.58 -7.17 0.46
N LEU A 111 -10.54 -7.82 1.61
CA LEU A 111 -9.80 -9.08 1.77
C LEU A 111 -10.30 -10.15 0.79
N ALA A 112 -11.61 -10.28 0.61
CA ALA A 112 -12.19 -11.21 -0.37
C ALA A 112 -11.79 -10.87 -1.81
N GLY A 113 -11.70 -9.57 -2.15
CA GLY A 113 -11.20 -9.10 -3.43
C GLY A 113 -9.73 -9.49 -3.65
N LEU A 114 -8.87 -9.29 -2.65
CA LEU A 114 -7.47 -9.68 -2.71
C LEU A 114 -7.29 -11.19 -2.91
N GLN A 115 -8.06 -12.00 -2.19
CA GLN A 115 -8.05 -13.46 -2.32
C GLN A 115 -8.52 -13.92 -3.71
N SER A 116 -9.55 -13.28 -4.25
CA SER A 116 -10.02 -13.55 -5.62
C SER A 116 -8.97 -13.18 -6.68
N LEU A 117 -8.21 -12.10 -6.48
CA LEU A 117 -7.09 -11.74 -7.37
C LEU A 117 -5.93 -12.72 -7.21
N ARG A 118 -5.63 -13.17 -6.00
CA ARG A 118 -4.63 -14.20 -5.78
C ARG A 118 -4.98 -15.44 -6.59
N ASP A 119 -6.20 -15.95 -6.45
CA ASP A 119 -6.63 -17.16 -7.15
C ASP A 119 -6.44 -17.01 -8.67
N LEU A 120 -6.85 -15.86 -9.23
CA LEU A 120 -6.69 -15.55 -10.66
C LEU A 120 -5.22 -15.48 -11.09
N ILE A 121 -4.35 -14.83 -10.31
CA ILE A 121 -2.92 -14.68 -10.64
C ILE A 121 -2.22 -16.02 -10.57
N PHE A 122 -2.55 -16.85 -9.60
CA PHE A 122 -1.92 -18.15 -9.38
C PHE A 122 -2.53 -19.30 -10.21
N GLU A 123 -3.48 -19.03 -11.11
CA GLU A 123 -3.81 -19.90 -12.25
C GLU A 123 -2.68 -19.94 -13.29
N HIS A 124 -1.73 -18.98 -13.24
CA HIS A 124 -0.55 -18.91 -14.11
C HIS A 124 0.68 -19.45 -13.38
N GLU A 125 1.62 -20.02 -14.13
CA GLU A 125 2.87 -20.54 -13.54
C GLU A 125 3.96 -19.47 -13.43
N HIS A 126 3.88 -18.41 -14.25
CA HIS A 126 4.92 -17.38 -14.35
C HIS A 126 4.32 -15.98 -14.52
N THR A 127 5.02 -14.98 -14.01
CA THR A 127 4.61 -13.57 -14.12
C THR A 127 4.54 -13.06 -15.55
N ASP A 128 5.36 -13.62 -16.46
CA ASP A 128 5.36 -13.25 -17.88
C ASP A 128 4.07 -13.66 -18.59
N ASP A 129 3.42 -14.71 -18.10
CA ASP A 129 2.17 -15.24 -18.66
C ASP A 129 0.93 -14.43 -18.18
N LEU A 130 1.11 -13.52 -17.22
CA LEU A 130 0.02 -12.74 -16.66
C LEU A 130 -0.59 -11.81 -17.72
N ASN A 131 -1.84 -12.06 -18.05
CA ASN A 131 -2.65 -11.20 -18.90
C ASN A 131 -3.99 -10.89 -18.22
N VAL A 132 -3.89 -10.21 -17.07
CA VAL A 132 -5.05 -9.87 -16.24
C VAL A 132 -5.54 -8.46 -16.58
N PRO A 133 -6.83 -8.26 -16.91
CA PRO A 133 -7.38 -6.93 -17.15
C PRO A 133 -7.14 -5.99 -15.97
N GLY A 134 -6.62 -4.79 -16.25
CA GLY A 134 -6.25 -3.81 -15.23
C GLY A 134 -4.80 -3.91 -14.74
N LEU A 135 -4.06 -4.98 -15.09
CA LEU A 135 -2.64 -5.14 -14.78
C LEU A 135 -1.78 -4.63 -15.94
N SER A 136 -0.98 -3.59 -15.72
CA SER A 136 -0.02 -3.11 -16.71
C SER A 136 1.21 -4.00 -16.79
N SER A 137 1.87 -4.03 -17.96
CA SER A 137 3.02 -4.91 -18.22
C SER A 137 4.20 -4.67 -17.27
N ASP A 138 4.44 -3.42 -16.90
CA ASP A 138 5.52 -3.01 -15.97
C ASP A 138 5.28 -3.45 -14.51
N ARG A 139 4.08 -3.94 -14.19
CA ARG A 139 3.70 -4.39 -12.86
C ARG A 139 3.65 -5.91 -12.70
N ARG A 140 3.72 -6.67 -13.80
CA ARG A 140 3.62 -8.13 -13.76
C ARG A 140 4.60 -8.77 -12.79
N GLU A 141 5.88 -8.38 -12.87
CA GLU A 141 6.95 -8.95 -12.05
C GLU A 141 6.81 -8.68 -10.55
N VAL A 142 6.10 -7.61 -10.17
CA VAL A 142 6.03 -7.16 -8.77
C VAL A 142 4.65 -7.34 -8.13
N ILE A 143 3.66 -7.77 -8.92
CA ILE A 143 2.26 -7.82 -8.44
C ILE A 143 2.05 -8.88 -7.36
N ALA A 144 2.68 -10.06 -7.48
CA ALA A 144 2.53 -11.14 -6.50
C ALA A 144 3.11 -10.74 -5.13
N GLY A 145 4.29 -10.10 -5.12
CA GLY A 145 4.89 -9.56 -3.89
C GLY A 145 4.05 -8.45 -3.26
N GLY A 146 3.57 -7.53 -4.09
CA GLY A 146 2.71 -6.43 -3.63
C GLY A 146 1.36 -6.90 -3.09
N LEU A 147 0.74 -7.88 -3.75
CA LEU A 147 -0.52 -8.49 -3.32
C LEU A 147 -0.36 -9.20 -1.96
N ALA A 148 0.74 -9.94 -1.77
CA ALA A 148 1.03 -10.62 -0.51
C ALA A 148 1.24 -9.64 0.65
N ILE A 149 1.91 -8.50 0.40
CA ILE A 149 2.07 -7.43 1.40
C ILE A 149 0.71 -6.86 1.78
N LEU A 150 -0.12 -6.51 0.79
CA LEU A 150 -1.42 -5.91 1.03
C LEU A 150 -2.36 -6.87 1.77
N GLU A 151 -2.39 -8.16 1.38
CA GLU A 151 -3.16 -9.17 2.11
C GLU A 151 -2.68 -9.31 3.56
N GLY A 152 -1.37 -9.31 3.80
CA GLY A 152 -0.79 -9.33 5.14
C GLY A 152 -1.22 -8.13 6.00
N LEU A 153 -1.26 -6.93 5.41
CA LEU A 153 -1.75 -5.71 6.07
C LEU A 153 -3.24 -5.81 6.42
N PHE A 154 -4.07 -6.28 5.49
CA PHE A 154 -5.50 -6.48 5.74
C PHE A 154 -5.76 -7.43 6.89
N LEU A 155 -5.05 -8.57 6.91
CA LEU A 155 -5.19 -9.60 7.95
C LEU A 155 -4.73 -9.12 9.33
N GLU A 156 -3.59 -8.41 9.39
CA GLU A 156 -2.99 -8.05 10.68
C GLU A 156 -3.59 -6.79 11.29
N LEU A 157 -3.99 -5.83 10.45
CA LEU A 157 -4.63 -4.59 10.90
C LEU A 157 -6.16 -4.68 10.89
N ASP A 158 -6.73 -5.81 10.50
CA ASP A 158 -8.17 -6.05 10.41
C ASP A 158 -8.88 -4.95 9.59
N ILE A 159 -8.32 -4.65 8.39
CA ILE A 159 -8.87 -3.65 7.49
C ILE A 159 -10.12 -4.22 6.82
N ALA A 160 -11.27 -3.57 7.01
CA ALA A 160 -12.53 -4.02 6.41
C ALA A 160 -12.57 -3.75 4.90
N GLN A 161 -12.19 -2.54 4.50
CA GLN A 161 -12.09 -2.09 3.12
C GLN A 161 -11.08 -0.96 2.99
N MET A 162 -10.57 -0.74 1.77
CA MET A 162 -9.63 0.32 1.45
C MET A 162 -10.05 1.03 0.17
N GLU A 163 -10.06 2.36 0.21
CA GLU A 163 -10.21 3.21 -0.98
C GLU A 163 -8.85 3.38 -1.67
N VAL A 164 -8.86 3.54 -2.98
CA VAL A 164 -7.64 3.79 -3.77
C VAL A 164 -7.53 5.27 -4.06
N SER A 165 -6.42 5.89 -3.67
CA SER A 165 -6.11 7.27 -4.01
C SER A 165 -5.22 7.32 -5.27
N GLU A 166 -5.52 8.25 -6.16
CA GLU A 166 -4.70 8.53 -7.34
C GLU A 166 -3.41 9.29 -7.01
N TYR A 167 -3.37 9.95 -5.83
CA TYR A 167 -2.23 10.76 -5.39
C TYR A 167 -1.25 9.92 -4.58
N ALA A 168 0.02 9.98 -4.99
CA ALA A 168 1.08 9.30 -4.27
C ALA A 168 1.48 10.09 -3.01
N MET A 169 1.77 9.36 -1.93
CA MET A 169 2.26 9.95 -0.67
C MET A 169 3.55 10.78 -0.88
N ARG A 170 4.37 10.40 -1.87
CA ARG A 170 5.58 11.15 -2.26
C ARG A 170 5.33 12.59 -2.67
N GLU A 171 4.21 12.89 -3.34
CA GLU A 171 3.86 14.26 -3.73
C GLU A 171 3.54 15.12 -2.51
N GLY A 172 2.94 14.54 -1.47
CA GLY A 172 2.70 15.21 -0.20
C GLY A 172 3.95 15.47 0.62
N ILE A 173 4.90 14.54 0.62
CA ILE A 173 6.18 14.71 1.34
C ILE A 173 7.00 15.81 0.67
N ILE A 174 7.05 15.86 -0.67
CA ILE A 174 7.74 16.92 -1.41
C ILE A 174 7.11 18.29 -1.10
N HIS A 175 5.78 18.36 -1.00
CA HIS A 175 5.09 19.61 -0.67
C HIS A 175 5.34 20.06 0.79
N ASP A 176 5.44 19.14 1.73
CA ASP A 176 5.77 19.44 3.13
C ASP A 176 7.24 19.86 3.31
N LEU A 177 8.15 19.20 2.60
CA LEU A 177 9.57 19.60 2.56
C LEU A 177 9.72 20.99 1.94
N ALA A 178 9.08 21.29 0.81
CA ALA A 178 9.09 22.61 0.19
C ALA A 178 8.51 23.67 1.14
N GLY A 179 7.40 23.36 1.84
CA GLY A 179 6.82 24.27 2.83
C GLY A 179 7.74 24.53 4.03
N ARG A 180 8.49 23.55 4.50
CA ARG A 180 9.46 23.70 5.60
C ARG A 180 10.70 24.51 5.18
N PHE A 181 11.15 24.41 3.94
CA PHE A 181 12.21 25.25 3.41
C PHE A 181 11.79 26.72 3.33
N HIS A 182 10.56 27.00 2.87
CA HIS A 182 10.02 28.37 2.81
C HIS A 182 9.84 29.02 4.20
N HIS A 183 9.50 28.22 5.23
CA HIS A 183 9.37 28.71 6.61
C HIS A 183 10.73 28.95 7.31
N ARG A 184 11.80 28.26 6.90
CA ARG A 184 13.15 28.51 7.43
C ARG A 184 13.75 29.80 6.90
N ASP A 185 13.55 30.11 5.63
CA ASP A 185 14.06 31.35 5.03
C ASP A 185 13.48 32.62 5.68
N LYS A 186 12.19 32.59 6.05
CA LYS A 186 11.57 33.76 6.72
C LYS A 186 12.05 34.02 8.14
N ARG A 187 12.73 33.08 8.79
CA ARG A 187 13.31 33.26 10.15
C ARG A 187 14.74 33.79 10.14
N GLN A 188 15.40 33.82 8.98
CA GLN A 188 16.75 34.37 8.83
C GLN A 188 16.78 35.84 8.40
N GLU A 189 15.63 36.39 7.96
CA GLU A 189 15.53 37.81 7.56
C GLU A 189 15.09 38.74 8.71
N THR A 190 15.03 38.24 9.96
CA THR A 190 14.62 39.04 11.13
C THR A 190 15.69 39.00 12.24
N LEU A 191 16.98 39.22 11.89
CA LEU A 191 18.07 39.53 12.84
C LEU A 191 18.91 40.66 12.28
#